data_b76d71f9719e9abbb330cedfc8acfd81
#
_entry.id   b76d71f9719e9abbb330cedfc8acfd81
#
_cell.length_a   1.000
_cell.length_b   1.000
_cell.length_c   1.000
_cell.angle_alpha   90.00
_cell.angle_beta   90.00
_cell.angle_gamma   90.00
#
_symmetry.space_group_name_H-M   'P 1'
#
loop_
_entity.id
_entity.type
_entity.pdbx_description
1 polymer ?
#
loop_
_entity_poly.entity_id
_entity_poly.type
_entity_poly.pdbx_seq_one_letter_code
_entity_poly.pdbx_strand_id
1 'polypeptide(L)'
;MKEGRGFQWPLWKTKFSSQLIAIIIDEVHCLKLWSPFQNDYQDLGRLRFILPNQVHFALVSATLPRPVLAPVLTHLGITSSELYALRLSNDRSNIALVVRKMQYPADSFRDLDFLVSGTTVSDTSGESRRSWHKKFVIFDSKAEATSAGSYLRRRLPVD
;
A
#
# COMPACT_ATOMS: atom_id res chain seq x y z
N MET A 1 -7.69 -25.37 21.77
CA MET A 1 -7.51 -23.94 22.10
C MET A 1 -6.02 -23.60 21.96
N LYS A 2 -5.57 -22.99 20.88
CA LYS A 2 -4.22 -22.42 20.79
C LYS A 2 -4.31 -21.04 21.44
N GLU A 3 -3.83 -20.93 22.66
CA GLU A 3 -3.68 -19.65 23.33
C GLU A 3 -2.79 -18.75 22.47
N GLY A 4 -3.35 -17.64 22.03
CA GLY A 4 -2.63 -16.59 21.32
C GLY A 4 -1.58 -15.94 22.19
N ARG A 5 -0.43 -16.57 22.35
CA ARG A 5 0.78 -16.00 22.93
C ARG A 5 1.53 -15.13 21.90
N GLY A 6 0.78 -14.27 21.22
CA GLY A 6 1.34 -13.40 20.23
C GLY A 6 2.06 -12.19 20.84
N PHE A 7 2.00 -11.10 20.13
CA PHE A 7 2.63 -9.81 20.45
C PHE A 7 2.25 -9.21 21.81
N GLN A 8 1.13 -9.62 22.40
CA GLN A 8 0.68 -9.12 23.72
C GLN A 8 1.65 -9.49 24.86
N TRP A 9 2.29 -10.67 24.82
CA TRP A 9 3.17 -11.13 25.89
C TRP A 9 4.32 -10.16 26.25
N PRO A 10 5.05 -9.56 25.30
CA PRO A 10 6.09 -8.57 25.62
C PRO A 10 5.52 -7.30 26.26
N LEU A 11 4.31 -6.89 25.86
CA LEU A 11 3.67 -5.65 26.33
C LEU A 11 3.28 -5.70 27.81
N TRP A 12 3.08 -6.90 28.36
CA TRP A 12 2.78 -7.10 29.79
C TRP A 12 4.02 -7.07 30.69
N LYS A 13 5.23 -7.11 30.11
CA LYS A 13 6.45 -6.99 30.89
C LYS A 13 6.70 -5.52 31.21
N THR A 14 6.65 -5.20 32.50
CA THR A 14 6.85 -3.83 33.02
C THR A 14 8.10 -3.15 32.44
N LYS A 15 9.20 -3.90 32.34
CA LYS A 15 10.46 -3.39 31.76
C LYS A 15 10.34 -2.99 30.29
N PHE A 16 9.57 -3.74 29.50
CA PHE A 16 9.36 -3.40 28.08
C PHE A 16 8.41 -2.22 27.92
N SER A 17 7.24 -2.27 28.61
CA SER A 17 6.24 -1.23 28.52
C SER A 17 6.72 0.14 29.05
N SER A 18 7.62 0.15 30.05
CA SER A 18 8.19 1.39 30.58
C SER A 18 9.21 2.07 29.63
N GLN A 19 9.74 1.32 28.66
CA GLN A 19 10.67 1.84 27.63
C GLN A 19 9.95 2.17 26.32
N LEU A 20 8.67 1.83 26.19
CA LEU A 20 7.91 2.08 24.98
C LEU A 20 7.46 3.54 24.95
N ILE A 21 7.89 4.27 23.92
CA ILE A 21 7.59 5.70 23.76
C ILE A 21 6.44 5.95 22.79
N ALA A 22 6.30 5.08 21.78
CA ALA A 22 5.24 5.22 20.77
C ALA A 22 4.92 3.88 20.11
N ILE A 23 3.70 3.79 19.57
CA ILE A 23 3.27 2.76 18.63
C ILE A 23 2.93 3.43 17.31
N ILE A 24 3.51 2.93 16.23
CA ILE A 24 3.23 3.41 14.88
C ILE A 24 2.38 2.34 14.19
N ILE A 25 1.19 2.72 13.75
CA ILE A 25 0.29 1.88 12.97
C ILE A 25 0.32 2.40 11.54
N ASP A 26 1.01 1.67 10.68
CA ASP A 26 1.05 1.95 9.25
C ASP A 26 -0.17 1.33 8.55
N GLU A 27 -0.55 1.91 7.41
CA GLU A 27 -1.75 1.53 6.65
C GLU A 27 -3.01 1.47 7.53
N VAL A 28 -3.16 2.44 8.42
CA VAL A 28 -4.23 2.46 9.43
C VAL A 28 -5.64 2.41 8.83
N HIS A 29 -5.82 2.75 7.57
CA HIS A 29 -7.09 2.60 6.85
C HIS A 29 -7.56 1.13 6.79
N CYS A 30 -6.65 0.17 6.87
CA CYS A 30 -6.95 -1.26 6.89
C CYS A 30 -7.76 -1.67 8.12
N LEU A 31 -7.67 -0.94 9.23
CA LEU A 31 -8.50 -1.18 10.42
C LEU A 31 -10.00 -1.13 10.09
N LYS A 32 -10.40 -0.26 9.16
CA LYS A 32 -11.79 -0.18 8.71
C LYS A 32 -12.11 -1.20 7.61
N LEU A 33 -11.19 -1.39 6.67
CA LEU A 33 -11.45 -2.18 5.47
C LEU A 33 -11.33 -3.69 5.73
N TRP A 34 -10.43 -4.09 6.62
CA TRP A 34 -10.10 -5.51 6.87
C TRP A 34 -10.65 -6.06 8.17
N SER A 35 -11.22 -5.21 9.03
CA SER A 35 -11.81 -5.65 10.30
C SER A 35 -12.83 -6.80 10.16
N PRO A 36 -13.61 -6.92 9.06
CA PRO A 36 -14.49 -8.06 8.87
C PRO A 36 -13.77 -9.39 8.58
N PHE A 37 -12.50 -9.32 8.12
CA PHE A 37 -11.76 -10.48 7.65
C PHE A 37 -10.61 -10.92 8.57
N GLN A 38 -10.14 -10.01 9.44
CA GLN A 38 -9.01 -10.28 10.33
C GLN A 38 -9.30 -9.82 11.76
N ASN A 39 -9.58 -10.78 12.63
CA ASN A 39 -9.88 -10.53 14.04
C ASN A 39 -8.73 -9.80 14.77
N ASP A 40 -7.49 -10.01 14.35
CA ASP A 40 -6.31 -9.39 14.97
C ASP A 40 -6.33 -7.85 14.88
N TYR A 41 -6.93 -7.29 13.82
CA TYR A 41 -7.09 -5.84 13.69
C TYR A 41 -8.11 -5.27 14.68
N GLN A 42 -9.10 -6.07 15.08
CA GLN A 42 -10.08 -5.65 16.08
C GLN A 42 -9.45 -5.50 17.46
N ASP A 43 -8.42 -6.29 17.75
CA ASP A 43 -7.72 -6.26 19.03
C ASP A 43 -6.74 -5.09 19.19
N LEU A 44 -6.41 -4.37 18.13
CA LEU A 44 -5.52 -3.21 18.21
C LEU A 44 -6.08 -2.10 19.12
N GLY A 45 -7.39 -1.92 19.14
CA GLY A 45 -8.04 -0.97 20.04
C GLY A 45 -7.75 -1.26 21.53
N ARG A 46 -7.50 -2.52 21.88
CA ARG A 46 -7.18 -2.92 23.25
C ARG A 46 -5.80 -2.46 23.70
N LEU A 47 -4.90 -2.17 22.79
CA LEU A 47 -3.54 -1.69 23.12
C LEU A 47 -3.58 -0.42 23.94
N ARG A 48 -4.55 0.46 23.70
CA ARG A 48 -4.74 1.71 24.46
C ARG A 48 -4.98 1.46 25.96
N PHE A 49 -5.63 0.34 26.29
CA PHE A 49 -5.97 -0.02 27.67
C PHE A 49 -4.87 -0.84 28.37
N ILE A 50 -3.98 -1.45 27.60
CA ILE A 50 -2.91 -2.29 28.10
C ILE A 50 -1.64 -1.48 28.35
N LEU A 51 -1.42 -0.46 27.54
CA LEU A 51 -0.20 0.34 27.55
C LEU A 51 -0.30 1.52 28.51
N PRO A 52 0.83 1.98 29.08
CA PRO A 52 0.88 3.20 29.86
C PRO A 52 0.36 4.41 29.07
N ASN A 53 -0.32 5.34 29.76
CA ASN A 53 -0.93 6.52 29.13
C ASN A 53 0.07 7.43 28.38
N GLN A 54 1.35 7.37 28.73
CA GLN A 54 2.41 8.14 28.07
C GLN A 54 2.81 7.59 26.70
N VAL A 55 2.37 6.40 26.31
CA VAL A 55 2.69 5.83 24.99
C VAL A 55 1.85 6.51 23.93
N HIS A 56 2.51 7.18 23.00
CA HIS A 56 1.86 7.88 21.89
C HIS A 56 1.49 6.92 20.77
N PHE A 57 0.37 7.19 20.11
CA PHE A 57 -0.02 6.47 18.89
C PHE A 57 0.18 7.35 17.67
N ALA A 58 1.00 6.89 16.72
CA ALA A 58 1.15 7.49 15.41
C ALA A 58 0.41 6.65 14.37
N LEU A 59 -0.54 7.27 13.71
CA LEU A 59 -1.36 6.64 12.67
C LEU A 59 -0.90 7.15 11.32
N VAL A 60 -0.42 6.26 10.47
CA VAL A 60 0.13 6.59 9.16
C VAL A 60 -0.69 5.91 8.07
N SER A 61 -0.97 6.60 7.00
CA SER A 61 -1.60 6.04 5.82
C SER A 61 -1.41 6.96 4.62
N ALA A 62 -1.17 6.39 3.44
CA ALA A 62 -1.16 7.14 2.19
C ALA A 62 -2.57 7.60 1.79
N THR A 63 -3.60 6.85 2.19
CA THR A 63 -4.99 7.08 1.81
C THR A 63 -5.90 6.98 3.03
N LEU A 64 -6.21 8.11 3.66
CA LEU A 64 -7.08 8.16 4.84
C LEU A 64 -8.17 9.21 4.66
N PRO A 65 -9.20 8.92 3.85
CA PRO A 65 -10.31 9.84 3.66
C PRO A 65 -11.09 10.03 4.96
N ARG A 66 -11.73 11.19 5.11
CA ARG A 66 -12.49 11.55 6.33
C ARG A 66 -13.48 10.48 6.79
N PRO A 67 -14.26 9.82 5.91
CA PRO A 67 -15.21 8.78 6.33
C PRO A 67 -14.54 7.54 6.93
N VAL A 68 -13.25 7.32 6.65
CA VAL A 68 -12.46 6.19 7.19
C VAL A 68 -11.79 6.60 8.50
N LEU A 69 -11.37 7.84 8.63
CA LEU A 69 -10.66 8.32 9.82
C LEU A 69 -11.54 8.23 11.08
N ALA A 70 -12.78 8.70 11.02
CA ALA A 70 -13.66 8.74 12.21
C ALA A 70 -13.86 7.33 12.84
N PRO A 71 -14.24 6.29 12.08
CA PRO A 71 -14.32 4.93 12.61
C PRO A 71 -13.00 4.40 13.17
N VAL A 72 -11.86 4.74 12.56
CA VAL A 72 -10.54 4.33 13.03
C VAL A 72 -10.24 4.95 14.40
N LEU A 73 -10.46 6.26 14.56
CA LEU A 73 -10.26 6.94 15.84
C LEU A 73 -11.17 6.37 16.93
N THR A 74 -12.43 6.11 16.62
CA THR A 74 -13.37 5.49 17.56
C THR A 74 -12.89 4.11 17.97
N HIS A 75 -12.42 3.29 17.02
CA HIS A 75 -11.91 1.95 17.29
C HIS A 75 -10.69 1.96 18.21
N LEU A 76 -9.80 2.94 18.02
CA LEU A 76 -8.59 3.09 18.84
C LEU A 76 -8.84 3.89 20.14
N GLY A 77 -10.06 4.35 20.42
CA GLY A 77 -10.38 5.15 21.58
C GLY A 77 -9.67 6.50 21.63
N ILE A 78 -9.41 7.09 20.46
CA ILE A 78 -8.74 8.39 20.34
C ILE A 78 -9.80 9.47 20.10
N THR A 79 -9.79 10.50 20.93
CA THR A 79 -10.70 11.67 20.76
C THR A 79 -10.07 12.69 19.79
N SER A 80 -10.92 13.46 19.12
CA SER A 80 -10.44 14.50 18.19
C SER A 80 -9.65 15.62 18.88
N SER A 81 -9.86 15.85 20.18
CA SER A 81 -9.09 16.82 20.98
C SER A 81 -7.65 16.35 21.28
N GLU A 82 -7.40 15.06 21.22
CA GLU A 82 -6.06 14.47 21.42
C GLU A 82 -5.30 14.26 20.12
N LEU A 83 -5.93 14.56 18.97
CA LEU A 83 -5.40 14.28 17.66
C LEU A 83 -4.62 15.48 17.10
N TYR A 84 -3.32 15.28 16.85
CA TYR A 84 -2.56 16.13 15.95
C TYR A 84 -2.57 15.50 14.55
N ALA A 85 -3.13 16.18 13.55
CA ALA A 85 -3.27 15.65 12.20
C ALA A 85 -2.44 16.43 11.19
N LEU A 86 -1.44 15.80 10.61
CA LEU A 86 -0.70 16.31 9.46
C LEU A 86 -1.26 15.67 8.18
N ARG A 87 -1.82 16.48 7.30
CA ARG A 87 -2.35 16.04 6.01
C ARG A 87 -1.55 16.66 4.88
N LEU A 88 -0.89 15.79 4.13
CA LEU A 88 -0.18 16.17 2.92
C LEU A 88 -1.06 15.89 1.69
N SER A 89 -0.81 16.62 0.61
CA SER A 89 -1.47 16.36 -0.67
C SER A 89 -1.02 15.02 -1.24
N ASN A 90 -1.98 14.27 -1.80
CA ASN A 90 -1.71 13.08 -2.60
C ASN A 90 -1.50 13.44 -4.08
N ASP A 91 -1.61 14.70 -4.42
CA ASP A 91 -1.34 15.16 -5.77
C ASP A 91 0.17 15.03 -6.07
N ARG A 92 0.46 14.28 -7.09
CA ARG A 92 1.82 14.01 -7.59
C ARG A 92 1.95 14.64 -8.95
N SER A 93 2.36 15.89 -9.01
CA SER A 93 2.50 16.66 -10.26
C SER A 93 3.44 16.02 -11.28
N ASN A 94 4.31 15.10 -10.83
CA ASN A 94 5.20 14.33 -11.69
C ASN A 94 4.60 13.02 -12.23
N ILE A 95 3.34 12.71 -11.91
CA ILE A 95 2.65 11.51 -12.37
C ILE A 95 1.47 11.92 -13.23
N ALA A 96 1.50 11.58 -14.52
CA ALA A 96 0.38 11.72 -15.41
C ALA A 96 -0.53 10.50 -15.34
N LEU A 97 -1.79 10.70 -14.96
CA LEU A 97 -2.80 9.64 -14.94
C LEU A 97 -3.48 9.55 -16.30
N VAL A 98 -3.48 8.38 -16.90
CA VAL A 98 -4.12 8.12 -18.19
C VAL A 98 -5.03 6.91 -18.07
N VAL A 99 -6.30 7.08 -18.47
CA VAL A 99 -7.26 5.99 -18.59
C VAL A 99 -7.42 5.64 -20.06
N ARG A 100 -7.20 4.38 -20.41
CA ARG A 100 -7.37 3.87 -21.77
C ARG A 100 -8.44 2.80 -21.78
N LYS A 101 -9.37 2.91 -22.73
CA LYS A 101 -10.34 1.86 -22.98
C LYS A 101 -9.64 0.67 -23.65
N MET A 102 -9.90 -0.53 -23.17
CA MET A 102 -9.43 -1.74 -23.83
C MET A 102 -10.10 -1.89 -25.20
N GLN A 103 -9.31 -2.28 -26.20
CA GLN A 103 -9.75 -2.50 -27.57
C GLN A 103 -9.85 -3.98 -27.93
N TYR A 104 -9.15 -4.82 -27.19
CA TYR A 104 -9.08 -6.27 -27.41
C TYR A 104 -9.58 -7.03 -26.18
N PRO A 105 -9.93 -8.31 -26.31
CA PRO A 105 -10.27 -9.15 -25.16
C PRO A 105 -9.15 -9.15 -24.12
N ALA A 106 -9.51 -9.10 -22.84
CA ALA A 106 -8.56 -8.96 -21.73
C ALA A 106 -7.51 -10.10 -21.69
N ASP A 107 -7.93 -11.32 -22.01
CA ASP A 107 -7.10 -12.52 -22.07
C ASP A 107 -6.09 -12.52 -23.23
N SER A 108 -6.29 -11.66 -24.23
CA SER A 108 -5.35 -11.52 -25.36
C SER A 108 -4.09 -10.74 -25.01
N PHE A 109 -4.11 -9.92 -23.96
CA PHE A 109 -3.06 -8.99 -23.53
C PHE A 109 -2.56 -8.00 -24.60
N ARG A 110 -3.24 -7.92 -25.77
CA ARG A 110 -2.83 -7.08 -26.91
C ARG A 110 -2.80 -5.60 -26.57
N ASP A 111 -3.67 -5.16 -25.66
CA ASP A 111 -3.67 -3.78 -25.19
C ASP A 111 -2.40 -3.39 -24.40
N LEU A 112 -1.54 -4.35 -24.09
CA LEU A 112 -0.25 -4.14 -23.45
C LEU A 112 0.92 -4.00 -24.43
N ASP A 113 0.70 -4.17 -25.74
CA ASP A 113 1.76 -4.13 -26.75
C ASP A 113 2.56 -2.81 -26.75
N PHE A 114 1.92 -1.69 -26.37
CA PHE A 114 2.62 -0.41 -26.19
C PHE A 114 3.72 -0.45 -25.12
N LEU A 115 3.67 -1.38 -24.18
CA LEU A 115 4.69 -1.53 -23.15
C LEU A 115 6.02 -2.06 -23.72
N VAL A 116 5.97 -2.83 -24.80
CA VAL A 116 7.14 -3.42 -25.45
C VAL A 116 7.54 -2.67 -26.73
N SER A 117 6.80 -1.61 -27.08
CA SER A 117 7.21 -0.69 -28.13
C SER A 117 8.31 0.21 -27.58
N GLY A 118 9.54 -0.02 -28.01
CA GLY A 118 10.68 0.83 -27.62
C GLY A 118 10.49 2.26 -28.13
N THR A 119 10.87 3.24 -27.31
CA THR A 119 10.94 4.63 -27.75
C THR A 119 12.26 4.83 -28.48
N THR A 120 12.19 5.27 -29.72
CA THR A 120 13.39 5.67 -30.47
C THR A 120 13.84 7.03 -29.96
N VAL A 121 15.01 7.09 -29.37
CA VAL A 121 15.66 8.34 -28.96
C VAL A 121 16.81 8.58 -29.93
N SER A 122 16.78 9.70 -30.64
CA SER A 122 17.91 10.17 -31.42
C SER A 122 18.85 10.95 -30.51
N ASP A 123 20.11 10.62 -30.52
CA ASP A 123 21.13 11.39 -29.83
C ASP A 123 21.64 12.55 -30.69
N THR A 124 22.49 13.40 -30.15
CA THR A 124 23.11 14.54 -30.84
C THR A 124 24.01 14.13 -31.99
N SER A 125 24.36 12.86 -32.15
CA SER A 125 25.15 12.30 -33.27
C SER A 125 24.30 11.77 -34.41
N GLY A 126 22.96 11.81 -34.29
CA GLY A 126 22.02 11.34 -35.29
C GLY A 126 21.80 9.81 -35.27
N GLU A 127 22.41 9.09 -34.34
CA GLU A 127 22.14 7.68 -34.19
C GLU A 127 20.85 7.43 -33.42
N SER A 128 19.97 6.64 -34.00
CA SER A 128 18.70 6.27 -33.40
C SER A 128 18.88 5.04 -32.51
N ARG A 129 18.81 5.21 -31.21
CA ARG A 129 18.90 4.14 -30.22
C ARG A 129 17.54 3.85 -29.62
N ARG A 130 17.15 2.57 -29.54
CA ARG A 130 15.95 2.18 -28.78
C ARG A 130 16.23 2.29 -27.28
N SER A 131 15.48 3.14 -26.60
CA SER A 131 15.51 3.27 -25.16
C SER A 131 14.34 2.52 -24.54
N TRP A 132 14.66 1.71 -23.52
CA TRP A 132 13.68 0.96 -22.76
C TRP A 132 13.54 1.56 -21.38
N HIS A 133 12.40 2.18 -21.11
CA HIS A 133 12.10 2.64 -19.76
C HIS A 133 11.59 1.49 -18.91
N LYS A 134 11.98 1.45 -17.63
CA LYS A 134 11.41 0.51 -16.67
C LYS A 134 9.92 0.75 -16.55
N LYS A 135 9.14 -0.31 -16.68
CA LYS A 135 7.68 -0.29 -16.58
C LYS A 135 7.25 -1.26 -15.50
N PHE A 136 6.27 -0.85 -14.71
CA PHE A 136 5.68 -1.67 -13.66
C PHE A 136 4.22 -1.90 -14.00
N VAL A 137 3.80 -3.15 -14.05
CA VAL A 137 2.42 -3.53 -14.39
C VAL A 137 1.84 -4.33 -13.24
N ILE A 138 0.64 -3.95 -12.81
CA ILE A 138 -0.07 -4.59 -11.70
C ILE A 138 -1.29 -5.32 -12.29
N PHE A 139 -1.55 -6.52 -11.81
CA PHE A 139 -2.70 -7.34 -12.13
C PHE A 139 -3.43 -7.75 -10.86
N ASP A 140 -4.72 -8.01 -10.96
CA ASP A 140 -5.54 -8.44 -9.83
C ASP A 140 -5.24 -9.89 -9.42
N SER A 141 -4.71 -10.70 -10.31
CA SER A 141 -4.38 -12.09 -10.02
C SER A 141 -2.95 -12.48 -10.45
N LYS A 142 -2.37 -13.43 -9.70
CA LYS A 142 -1.04 -14.00 -10.04
C LYS A 142 -1.06 -14.73 -11.39
N ALA A 143 -2.18 -15.37 -11.72
CA ALA A 143 -2.32 -16.10 -12.98
C ALA A 143 -2.26 -15.14 -14.18
N GLU A 144 -2.99 -14.02 -14.11
CA GLU A 144 -2.95 -12.98 -15.14
C GLU A 144 -1.58 -12.36 -15.26
N ALA A 145 -0.93 -12.01 -14.13
CA ALA A 145 0.42 -11.47 -14.13
C ALA A 145 1.42 -12.42 -14.82
N THR A 146 1.32 -13.72 -14.56
CA THR A 146 2.18 -14.75 -15.18
C THR A 146 1.93 -14.86 -16.68
N SER A 147 0.66 -14.90 -17.09
CA SER A 147 0.27 -15.01 -18.49
C SER A 147 0.67 -13.78 -19.30
N ALA A 148 0.40 -12.59 -18.76
CA ALA A 148 0.82 -11.32 -19.36
C ALA A 148 2.35 -11.20 -19.45
N GLY A 149 3.07 -11.61 -18.41
CA GLY A 149 4.53 -11.65 -18.42
C GLY A 149 5.09 -12.57 -19.51
N SER A 150 4.49 -13.74 -19.69
CA SER A 150 4.86 -14.70 -20.77
C SER A 150 4.53 -14.15 -22.15
N TYR A 151 3.40 -13.44 -22.28
CA TYR A 151 3.02 -12.77 -23.52
C TYR A 151 4.00 -11.66 -23.89
N LEU A 152 4.33 -10.77 -22.96
CA LEU A 152 5.22 -9.64 -23.21
C LEU A 152 6.66 -10.09 -23.49
N ARG A 153 7.18 -11.11 -22.79
CA ARG A 153 8.52 -11.66 -23.03
C ARG A 153 8.71 -12.15 -24.47
N ARG A 154 7.68 -12.79 -25.05
CA ARG A 154 7.72 -13.25 -26.45
C ARG A 154 7.77 -12.13 -27.48
N ARG A 155 7.44 -10.91 -27.06
CA ARG A 155 7.42 -9.71 -27.94
C ARG A 155 8.61 -8.79 -27.72
N LEU A 156 9.39 -9.02 -26.69
CA LEU A 156 10.65 -8.32 -26.51
C LEU A 156 11.64 -8.80 -27.58
N PRO A 157 12.46 -7.91 -28.15
CA PRO A 157 13.55 -8.32 -29.02
C PRO A 157 14.47 -9.27 -28.25
N VAL A 158 14.91 -10.32 -28.93
CA VAL A 158 15.97 -11.21 -28.42
C VAL A 158 17.27 -10.45 -28.68
N ASP A 159 18.00 -10.10 -27.61
CA ASP A 159 19.36 -9.53 -27.72
C ASP A 159 20.33 -10.59 -28.23
#